data_9c3e98246acb922cb962e36e8a65cd39
#
_entry.id   9c3e98246acb922cb962e36e8a65cd39
#
_cell.length_a   1.000
_cell.length_b   1.000
_cell.length_c   1.000
_cell.angle_alpha   90.00
_cell.angle_beta   90.00
_cell.angle_gamma   90.00
#
_symmetry.space_group_name_H-M   'P 1'
#
loop_
_entity.id
_entity.type
_entity.pdbx_description
1 polymer ?
#
loop_
_entity_poly.entity_id
_entity_poly.type
_entity_poly.pdbx_seq_one_letter_code
_entity_poly.pdbx_strand_id
1 'polypeptide(L)'
;MKADFMIRVALQSDTVELKQLFQNTVLAINRRDYSQAEVEDWASCGDNLAHIKDMIKTHYFIVAVNQQSEIVGFSSITPQGYLHSMFVHKDFQGKGIATMLLNEIEQYAITYGIMRITSEVSLTARPFFEKRGYICLLDTSPSPRD
;
A
#
# COMPACT_ATOMS: atom_id res chain seq x y z
N MET A 1 24.75 -11.74 -2.13
CA MET A 1 24.07 -11.28 -3.34
C MET A 1 23.25 -10.04 -3.01
N LYS A 2 23.30 -9.04 -3.88
CA LYS A 2 22.62 -7.78 -3.63
C LYS A 2 21.13 -7.91 -3.93
N ALA A 3 20.29 -7.44 -3.01
CA ALA A 3 18.84 -7.46 -3.22
C ALA A 3 18.45 -6.46 -4.32
N ASP A 4 17.46 -6.82 -5.14
CA ASP A 4 16.94 -5.93 -6.18
C ASP A 4 16.14 -4.78 -5.59
N PHE A 5 15.52 -4.99 -4.43
CA PHE A 5 14.65 -4.02 -3.77
C PHE A 5 14.99 -3.95 -2.29
N MET A 6 14.79 -2.77 -1.71
CA MET A 6 15.01 -2.53 -0.28
C MET A 6 13.82 -1.81 0.32
N ILE A 7 13.56 -2.08 1.59
CA ILE A 7 12.50 -1.40 2.36
C ILE A 7 13.14 -0.32 3.23
N ARG A 8 12.54 0.86 3.26
CA ARG A 8 12.91 1.92 4.18
C ARG A 8 11.68 2.69 4.62
N VAL A 9 11.82 3.45 5.71
CA VAL A 9 10.74 4.33 6.18
C VAL A 9 10.60 5.50 5.21
N ALA A 10 9.35 5.92 4.97
CA ALA A 10 9.06 7.06 4.11
C ALA A 10 9.51 8.37 4.75
N LEU A 11 9.97 9.29 3.91
CA LEU A 11 10.37 10.65 4.31
C LEU A 11 9.36 11.66 3.78
N GLN A 12 9.27 12.82 4.42
CA GLN A 12 8.38 13.89 3.94
C GLN A 12 8.72 14.30 2.49
N SER A 13 9.98 14.19 2.11
CA SER A 13 10.41 14.48 0.75
C SER A 13 9.90 13.47 -0.29
N ASP A 14 9.36 12.33 0.14
CA ASP A 14 8.82 11.32 -0.76
C ASP A 14 7.39 11.63 -1.21
N THR A 15 6.76 12.65 -0.66
CA THR A 15 5.32 12.92 -0.82
C THR A 15 4.88 13.00 -2.28
N VAL A 16 5.62 13.73 -3.12
CA VAL A 16 5.24 13.92 -4.53
C VAL A 16 5.37 12.61 -5.30
N GLU A 17 6.45 11.87 -5.07
CA GLU A 17 6.66 10.59 -5.73
C GLU A 17 5.61 9.56 -5.30
N LEU A 18 5.22 9.56 -4.03
CA LEU A 18 4.15 8.70 -3.51
C LEU A 18 2.80 9.03 -4.14
N LYS A 19 2.50 10.32 -4.30
CA LYS A 19 1.29 10.76 -4.98
C LYS A 19 1.24 10.20 -6.40
N GLN A 20 2.33 10.34 -7.14
CA GLN A 20 2.40 9.87 -8.51
C GLN A 20 2.25 8.36 -8.59
N LEU A 21 2.90 7.62 -7.70
CA LEU A 21 2.80 6.18 -7.65
C LEU A 21 1.37 5.73 -7.35
N PHE A 22 0.73 6.33 -6.36
CA PHE A 22 -0.65 6.02 -6.01
C PHE A 22 -1.59 6.21 -7.20
N GLN A 23 -1.54 7.40 -7.81
CA GLN A 23 -2.44 7.74 -8.92
C GLN A 23 -2.21 6.84 -10.13
N ASN A 24 -0.96 6.62 -10.51
CA ASN A 24 -0.64 5.80 -11.67
C ASN A 24 -1.02 4.33 -11.44
N THR A 25 -0.84 3.82 -10.23
CA THR A 25 -1.19 2.44 -9.90
C THR A 25 -2.70 2.23 -9.94
N VAL A 26 -3.46 3.14 -9.32
CA VAL A 26 -4.93 3.03 -9.32
C VAL A 26 -5.46 3.08 -10.73
N LEU A 27 -4.98 4.03 -11.55
CA LEU A 27 -5.45 4.19 -12.93
C LEU A 27 -5.07 3.02 -13.83
N ALA A 28 -3.93 2.37 -13.60
CA ALA A 28 -3.43 1.31 -14.48
C ALA A 28 -3.85 -0.09 -14.05
N ILE A 29 -3.83 -0.38 -12.74
CA ILE A 29 -4.00 -1.74 -12.20
C ILE A 29 -5.43 -1.99 -11.74
N ASN A 30 -5.99 -1.07 -10.97
CA ASN A 30 -7.31 -1.29 -10.38
C ASN A 30 -8.45 -1.22 -11.40
N ARG A 31 -8.20 -0.71 -12.60
CA ARG A 31 -9.16 -0.68 -13.70
C ARG A 31 -9.69 -2.06 -14.08
N ARG A 32 -8.98 -3.13 -13.74
CA ARG A 32 -9.42 -4.49 -14.06
C ARG A 32 -10.67 -4.88 -13.28
N ASP A 33 -10.86 -4.32 -12.08
CA ASP A 33 -11.91 -4.74 -11.15
C ASP A 33 -12.92 -3.65 -10.85
N TYR A 34 -12.67 -2.40 -11.29
CA TYR A 34 -13.51 -1.25 -11.02
C TYR A 34 -13.79 -0.47 -12.30
N SER A 35 -14.91 0.28 -12.34
CA SER A 35 -15.24 1.11 -13.48
C SER A 35 -14.25 2.26 -13.63
N GLN A 36 -14.22 2.86 -14.83
CA GLN A 36 -13.35 4.01 -15.10
C GLN A 36 -13.66 5.17 -14.15
N ALA A 37 -14.95 5.44 -13.91
CA ALA A 37 -15.34 6.53 -13.00
C ALA A 37 -14.89 6.27 -11.57
N GLU A 38 -15.01 5.03 -11.09
CA GLU A 38 -14.58 4.64 -9.74
C GLU A 38 -13.06 4.80 -9.59
N VAL A 39 -12.30 4.40 -10.62
CA VAL A 39 -10.84 4.47 -10.60
C VAL A 39 -10.37 5.92 -10.59
N GLU A 40 -10.98 6.79 -11.41
CA GLU A 40 -10.62 8.20 -11.45
C GLU A 40 -10.93 8.90 -10.13
N ASP A 41 -12.07 8.59 -9.53
CA ASP A 41 -12.44 9.16 -8.23
C ASP A 41 -11.45 8.72 -7.15
N TRP A 42 -11.06 7.46 -7.16
CA TRP A 42 -10.09 6.92 -6.19
C TRP A 42 -8.73 7.60 -6.39
N ALA A 43 -8.25 7.70 -7.65
CA ALA A 43 -6.96 8.33 -7.94
C ALA A 43 -6.91 9.78 -7.46
N SER A 44 -8.03 10.51 -7.55
CA SER A 44 -8.08 11.92 -7.12
C SER A 44 -7.81 12.09 -5.62
N CYS A 45 -7.95 11.05 -4.82
CA CYS A 45 -7.62 11.10 -3.39
C CYS A 45 -6.14 11.41 -3.16
N GLY A 46 -5.26 11.06 -4.11
CA GLY A 46 -3.83 11.35 -4.02
C GLY A 46 -3.48 12.83 -4.24
N ASP A 47 -4.45 13.66 -4.66
CA ASP A 47 -4.19 15.09 -4.86
C ASP A 47 -3.98 15.81 -3.53
N ASN A 48 -4.39 15.24 -2.41
CA ASN A 48 -4.23 15.87 -1.10
C ASN A 48 -2.85 15.53 -0.52
N LEU A 49 -1.85 16.33 -0.87
CA LEU A 49 -0.48 16.14 -0.36
C LEU A 49 -0.39 16.27 1.16
N ALA A 50 -1.20 17.15 1.76
CA ALA A 50 -1.21 17.32 3.21
C ALA A 50 -1.63 16.01 3.92
N HIS A 51 -2.57 15.27 3.33
CA HIS A 51 -3.01 14.00 3.88
C HIS A 51 -1.88 12.96 3.83
N ILE A 52 -1.15 12.89 2.71
CA ILE A 52 -0.01 11.97 2.57
C ILE A 52 1.07 12.32 3.59
N LYS A 53 1.38 13.60 3.76
CA LYS A 53 2.36 14.06 4.74
C LYS A 53 1.96 13.70 6.16
N ASP A 54 0.67 13.83 6.48
CA ASP A 54 0.15 13.46 7.79
C ASP A 54 0.27 11.97 8.04
N MET A 55 -0.03 11.14 7.04
CA MET A 55 0.11 9.70 7.16
C MET A 55 1.56 9.29 7.41
N ILE A 56 2.52 9.94 6.76
CA ILE A 56 3.93 9.66 6.98
C ILE A 56 4.32 9.94 8.43
N LYS A 57 3.73 10.97 9.05
CA LYS A 57 3.99 11.32 10.46
C LYS A 57 3.35 10.37 11.45
N THR A 58 2.12 9.91 11.15
CA THR A 58 1.28 9.24 12.16
C THR A 58 1.23 7.73 12.01
N HIS A 59 1.59 7.19 10.83
CA HIS A 59 1.63 5.76 10.57
C HIS A 59 3.07 5.27 10.51
N TYR A 60 3.25 3.95 10.68
CA TYR A 60 4.48 3.33 10.22
C TYR A 60 4.35 3.21 8.71
N PHE A 61 4.96 4.14 8.00
CA PHE A 61 4.84 4.27 6.55
C PHE A 61 6.16 3.85 5.93
N ILE A 62 6.14 2.80 5.10
CA ILE A 62 7.34 2.25 4.49
C ILE A 62 7.24 2.28 2.97
N VAL A 63 8.39 2.33 2.32
CA VAL A 63 8.49 2.29 0.87
C VAL A 63 9.48 1.20 0.46
N ALA A 64 9.22 0.60 -0.70
CA ALA A 64 10.16 -0.29 -1.36
C ALA A 64 10.83 0.52 -2.47
N VAL A 65 12.15 0.46 -2.54
CA VAL A 65 12.92 1.18 -3.56
C VAL A 65 13.76 0.20 -4.36
N ASN A 66 13.99 0.52 -5.63
CA ASN A 66 14.86 -0.27 -6.49
C ASN A 66 16.32 0.20 -6.34
N GLN A 67 17.21 -0.34 -7.17
CA GLN A 67 18.63 0.00 -7.11
C GLN A 67 18.93 1.45 -7.50
N GLN A 68 18.02 2.10 -8.22
CA GLN A 68 18.11 3.51 -8.60
C GLN A 68 17.45 4.43 -7.58
N SER A 69 17.05 3.91 -6.43
CA SER A 69 16.36 4.64 -5.36
C SER A 69 14.97 5.15 -5.73
N GLU A 70 14.37 4.60 -6.79
CA GLU A 70 13.00 4.93 -7.16
C GLU A 70 12.02 4.15 -6.27
N ILE A 71 10.94 4.81 -5.84
CA ILE A 71 9.89 4.15 -5.05
C ILE A 71 9.05 3.30 -5.98
N VAL A 72 9.02 1.99 -5.72
CA VAL A 72 8.28 1.02 -6.52
C VAL A 72 7.12 0.39 -5.77
N GLY A 73 6.94 0.73 -4.51
CA GLY A 73 5.81 0.28 -3.72
C GLY A 73 5.80 0.96 -2.37
N PHE A 74 4.64 0.92 -1.68
CA PHE A 74 4.54 1.47 -0.32
C PHE A 74 3.43 0.78 0.45
N SER A 75 3.52 0.89 1.77
CA SER A 75 2.50 0.39 2.69
C SER A 75 2.53 1.20 3.97
N SER A 76 1.41 1.24 4.68
CA SER A 76 1.36 1.92 5.96
C SER A 76 0.41 1.22 6.92
N ILE A 77 0.76 1.26 8.21
CA ILE A 77 -0.05 0.67 9.28
C ILE A 77 -0.14 1.68 10.42
N THR A 78 -1.33 1.78 11.03
CA THR A 78 -1.52 2.64 12.20
C THR A 78 -1.01 1.93 13.46
N PRO A 79 -0.78 2.68 14.56
CA PRO A 79 -0.41 2.05 15.83
C PRO A 79 -1.44 1.05 16.37
N GLN A 80 -2.70 1.17 15.93
CA GLN A 80 -3.78 0.27 16.34
C GLN A 80 -3.85 -1.01 15.50
N GLY A 81 -3.00 -1.12 14.47
CA GLY A 81 -2.97 -2.32 13.63
C GLY A 81 -3.81 -2.25 12.36
N TYR A 82 -4.28 -1.07 11.97
CA TYR A 82 -5.00 -0.91 10.72
C TYR A 82 -4.02 -0.71 9.56
N LEU A 83 -3.98 -1.67 8.65
CA LEU A 83 -3.19 -1.58 7.41
C LEU A 83 -3.92 -0.67 6.45
N HIS A 84 -3.46 0.55 6.33
CA HIS A 84 -4.15 1.59 5.58
C HIS A 84 -3.89 1.52 4.08
N SER A 85 -2.69 1.15 3.66
CA SER A 85 -2.32 1.16 2.25
C SER A 85 -1.33 0.05 1.92
N MET A 86 -1.39 -0.41 0.67
CA MET A 86 -0.48 -1.39 0.10
C MET A 86 -0.55 -1.23 -1.42
N PHE A 87 0.47 -0.63 -2.01
CA PHE A 87 0.50 -0.38 -3.45
C PHE A 87 1.85 -0.76 -4.03
N VAL A 88 1.83 -1.34 -5.23
CA VAL A 88 3.02 -1.70 -5.99
C VAL A 88 2.93 -1.07 -7.37
N HIS A 89 4.01 -0.43 -7.80
CA HIS A 89 4.10 0.23 -9.09
C HIS A 89 3.69 -0.71 -10.22
N LYS A 90 2.94 -0.17 -11.19
CA LYS A 90 2.36 -0.97 -12.30
C LYS A 90 3.41 -1.76 -13.10
N ASP A 91 4.62 -1.24 -13.22
CA ASP A 91 5.70 -1.89 -13.99
C ASP A 91 6.49 -2.89 -13.16
N PHE A 92 6.19 -3.02 -11.88
CA PHE A 92 6.92 -3.88 -10.95
C PHE A 92 6.04 -4.95 -10.30
N GLN A 93 4.87 -5.20 -10.88
CA GLN A 93 3.98 -6.26 -10.42
C GLN A 93 4.63 -7.64 -10.60
N GLY A 94 4.31 -8.58 -9.72
CA GLY A 94 4.79 -9.95 -9.85
C GLY A 94 6.24 -10.16 -9.45
N LYS A 95 6.89 -9.19 -8.78
CA LYS A 95 8.29 -9.28 -8.38
C LYS A 95 8.48 -9.51 -6.87
N GLY A 96 7.39 -9.77 -6.15
CA GLY A 96 7.46 -10.03 -4.71
C GLY A 96 7.52 -8.80 -3.82
N ILE A 97 7.30 -7.61 -4.38
CA ILE A 97 7.37 -6.36 -3.61
C ILE A 97 6.27 -6.29 -2.56
N ALA A 98 5.02 -6.66 -2.92
CA ALA A 98 3.93 -6.68 -1.95
C ALA A 98 4.24 -7.63 -0.79
N THR A 99 4.85 -8.77 -1.08
CA THR A 99 5.27 -9.73 -0.06
C THR A 99 6.30 -9.12 0.89
N MET A 100 7.29 -8.42 0.34
CA MET A 100 8.31 -7.74 1.17
C MET A 100 7.68 -6.69 2.07
N LEU A 101 6.77 -5.88 1.52
CA LEU A 101 6.08 -4.85 2.28
C LEU A 101 5.25 -5.44 3.40
N LEU A 102 4.45 -6.47 3.10
CA LEU A 102 3.60 -7.10 4.11
C LEU A 102 4.43 -7.79 5.20
N ASN A 103 5.51 -8.45 4.84
CA ASN A 103 6.39 -9.07 5.82
C ASN A 103 6.96 -8.03 6.80
N GLU A 104 7.34 -6.86 6.29
CA GLU A 104 7.86 -5.79 7.15
C GLU A 104 6.77 -5.24 8.07
N ILE A 105 5.55 -5.04 7.54
CA ILE A 105 4.40 -4.60 8.33
C ILE A 105 4.08 -5.60 9.45
N GLU A 106 4.09 -6.88 9.13
CA GLU A 106 3.81 -7.94 10.12
C GLU A 106 4.90 -8.00 11.18
N GLN A 107 6.15 -7.81 10.79
CA GLN A 107 7.25 -7.78 11.75
C GLN A 107 7.14 -6.59 12.68
N TYR A 108 6.76 -5.42 12.16
CA TYR A 108 6.50 -4.24 12.96
C TYR A 108 5.38 -4.52 13.98
N ALA A 109 4.30 -5.15 13.54
CA ALA A 109 3.20 -5.49 14.43
C ALA A 109 3.65 -6.40 15.58
N ILE A 110 4.44 -7.42 15.26
CA ILE A 110 4.98 -8.33 16.27
C ILE A 110 5.85 -7.55 17.26
N THR A 111 6.75 -6.71 16.76
CA THR A 111 7.69 -5.96 17.58
C THR A 111 6.99 -5.02 18.57
N TYR A 112 5.90 -4.41 18.15
CA TYR A 112 5.18 -3.43 18.96
C TYR A 112 3.93 -3.97 19.65
N GLY A 113 3.76 -5.30 19.68
CA GLY A 113 2.68 -5.93 20.42
C GLY A 113 1.30 -5.76 19.81
N ILE A 114 1.22 -5.48 18.52
CA ILE A 114 -0.05 -5.38 17.81
C ILE A 114 -0.55 -6.81 17.57
N MET A 115 -1.68 -7.14 18.21
CA MET A 115 -2.20 -8.51 18.21
C MET A 115 -3.00 -8.86 16.96
N ARG A 116 -3.44 -7.86 16.21
CA ARG A 116 -4.34 -8.07 15.08
C ARG A 116 -4.13 -7.01 14.03
N ILE A 117 -3.97 -7.44 12.78
CA ILE A 117 -3.90 -6.52 11.63
C ILE A 117 -5.23 -6.59 10.91
N THR A 118 -5.87 -5.43 10.71
CA THR A 118 -7.11 -5.30 9.95
C THR A 118 -6.87 -4.40 8.76
N SER A 119 -7.69 -4.54 7.72
CA SER A 119 -7.60 -3.69 6.53
C SER A 119 -8.91 -3.72 5.75
N GLU A 120 -9.17 -2.64 5.03
CA GLU A 120 -10.22 -2.61 4.03
C GLU A 120 -9.56 -2.81 2.67
N VAL A 121 -9.67 -4.02 2.15
CA VAL A 121 -8.89 -4.47 0.98
C VAL A 121 -9.70 -4.31 -0.28
N SER A 122 -9.10 -3.71 -1.32
CA SER A 122 -9.74 -3.57 -2.62
C SER A 122 -9.97 -4.93 -3.29
N LEU A 123 -10.89 -4.96 -4.26
CA LEU A 123 -11.13 -6.18 -5.05
C LEU A 123 -9.85 -6.64 -5.74
N THR A 124 -9.03 -5.70 -6.21
CA THR A 124 -7.78 -6.01 -6.89
C THR A 124 -6.77 -6.69 -5.97
N ALA A 125 -6.68 -6.24 -4.72
CA ALA A 125 -5.69 -6.75 -3.75
C ALA A 125 -6.18 -7.96 -2.97
N ARG A 126 -7.48 -8.25 -2.97
CA ARG A 126 -8.07 -9.31 -2.16
C ARG A 126 -7.42 -10.67 -2.35
N PRO A 127 -7.17 -11.15 -3.58
CA PRO A 127 -6.55 -12.48 -3.76
C PRO A 127 -5.18 -12.58 -3.10
N PHE A 128 -4.40 -11.50 -3.13
CA PHE A 128 -3.08 -11.49 -2.50
C PHE A 128 -3.19 -11.72 -0.99
N PHE A 129 -4.10 -11.00 -0.32
CA PHE A 129 -4.26 -11.14 1.12
C PHE A 129 -4.83 -12.49 1.51
N GLU A 130 -5.78 -13.02 0.74
CA GLU A 130 -6.36 -14.33 1.02
C GLU A 130 -5.32 -15.43 0.93
N LYS A 131 -4.42 -15.37 -0.04
CA LYS A 131 -3.33 -16.34 -0.15
C LYS A 131 -2.38 -16.29 1.04
N ARG A 132 -2.32 -15.17 1.75
CA ARG A 132 -1.47 -14.98 2.90
C ARG A 132 -2.17 -15.34 4.21
N GLY A 133 -3.36 -15.91 4.17
CA GLY A 133 -4.08 -16.33 5.35
C GLY A 133 -5.00 -15.28 5.96
N TYR A 134 -5.17 -14.13 5.31
CA TYR A 134 -6.11 -13.13 5.77
C TYR A 134 -7.53 -13.58 5.42
N ILE A 135 -8.48 -13.31 6.30
CA ILE A 135 -9.86 -13.71 6.10
C ILE A 135 -10.77 -12.48 6.03
N CYS A 136 -11.81 -12.59 5.22
CA CYS A 136 -12.81 -11.54 5.10
C CYS A 136 -13.77 -11.64 6.29
N LEU A 137 -13.89 -10.53 7.05
CA LEU A 137 -14.78 -10.48 8.20
C LEU A 137 -16.18 -10.01 7.83
N LEU A 138 -16.30 -9.28 6.71
CA LEU A 138 -17.57 -8.75 6.24
C LEU A 138 -17.83 -9.28 4.83
N ASP A 139 -19.07 -9.69 4.58
CA ASP A 139 -19.46 -10.20 3.26
C ASP A 139 -19.94 -9.06 2.36
N THR A 140 -19.11 -8.02 2.26
CA THR A 140 -19.40 -6.88 1.38
C THR A 140 -18.11 -6.48 0.66
N SER A 141 -18.26 -6.05 -0.60
CA SER A 141 -17.13 -5.52 -1.34
C SER A 141 -16.74 -4.16 -0.78
N PRO A 142 -15.45 -3.92 -0.52
CA PRO A 142 -15.04 -2.62 -0.05
C PRO A 142 -15.17 -1.56 -1.15
N SER A 143 -15.43 -0.32 -0.75
CA SER A 143 -15.34 0.82 -1.65
C SER A 143 -13.87 1.10 -1.97
N PRO A 144 -13.56 1.59 -3.18
CA PRO A 144 -12.18 1.95 -3.50
C PRO A 144 -11.55 2.97 -2.56
N ARG A 145 -12.36 3.76 -1.87
CA ARG A 145 -11.90 4.80 -0.96
C ARG A 145 -11.90 4.39 0.51
N ASP A 146 -12.39 3.23 0.80
CA ASP A 146 -12.37 2.70 2.17
C ASP A 146 -10.99 2.07 2.50
#